data_4c9bc03894557c30143e5063229b78ad
#
_entry.id   4c9bc03894557c30143e5063229b78ad
#
_cell.length_a   1.000
_cell.length_b   1.000
_cell.length_c   1.000
_cell.angle_alpha   90.00
_cell.angle_beta   90.00
_cell.angle_gamma   90.00
#
_symmetry.space_group_name_H-M   'P 1'
#
loop_
_entity.id
_entity.type
_entity.pdbx_description
1 polymer ?
#
loop_
_entity_poly.entity_id
_entity_poly.type
_entity_poly.pdbx_seq_one_letter_code
_entity_poly.pdbx_strand_id
1 'polypeptide(L)'
;MSKLPILKEANLASLIYFIRGEKIMLDTDLAKLYNVETRVLKQAVRRNFDRFPKDFMFELTDEEIDRLVSQGVIPSKQIFGGAKPFAFTE
;
A
#
# COMPACT_ATOMS: atom_id res chain seq x y z
N MET A 1 16.00 -15.51 4.91
CA MET A 1 15.75 -15.37 4.45
C MET A 1 15.43 -15.17 3.79
N SER A 2 15.34 -15.03 3.60
CA SER A 2 15.00 -14.76 3.05
C SER A 2 14.52 -15.00 2.19
N LYS A 3 13.86 -15.29 1.98
CA LYS A 3 13.27 -15.48 1.17
C LYS A 3 12.71 -14.52 0.45
N LEU A 4 12.81 -13.63 0.71
CA LEU A 4 12.49 -12.49 -0.02
C LEU A 4 13.46 -12.19 -1.10
N PRO A 5 14.35 -13.06 -1.43
CA PRO A 5 15.23 -12.82 -2.56
C PRO A 5 14.45 -12.66 -3.84
N ILE A 6 13.24 -13.11 -3.83
CA ILE A 6 12.39 -12.94 -4.98
C ILE A 6 12.05 -11.51 -5.21
N LEU A 7 12.02 -10.76 -4.13
CA LEU A 7 11.63 -9.37 -4.18
C LEU A 7 12.87 -8.54 -4.35
N LYS A 8 13.43 -8.62 -5.50
CA LYS A 8 14.59 -7.84 -5.83
C LYS A 8 14.28 -6.38 -5.73
N GLU A 9 15.30 -5.60 -5.58
CA GLU A 9 15.13 -4.18 -5.44
C GLU A 9 14.32 -3.58 -6.58
N ALA A 10 14.51 -4.07 -7.78
CA ALA A 10 13.78 -3.55 -8.91
C ALA A 10 12.29 -3.76 -8.76
N ASN A 11 11.90 -4.95 -8.30
CA ASN A 11 10.49 -5.24 -8.09
C ASN A 11 9.92 -4.44 -6.95
N LEU A 12 10.69 -4.31 -5.89
CA LEU A 12 10.23 -3.56 -4.74
C LEU A 12 10.08 -2.08 -5.09
N ALA A 13 11.02 -1.54 -5.84
CA ALA A 13 10.96 -0.15 -6.23
C ALA A 13 9.72 0.16 -7.06
N SER A 14 9.26 -0.80 -7.87
CA SER A 14 8.10 -0.58 -8.69
C SER A 14 6.80 -0.54 -7.89
N LEU A 15 6.85 -0.94 -6.62
CA LEU A 15 5.68 -0.90 -5.75
C LEU A 15 5.62 0.35 -4.89
N ILE A 16 6.59 1.23 -5.04
CA ILE A 16 6.67 2.44 -4.23
C ILE A 16 6.20 3.63 -5.04
N TYR A 17 5.30 4.39 -4.47
CA TYR A 17 4.74 5.56 -5.11
C TYR A 17 4.99 6.78 -4.25
N PHE A 18 4.82 7.96 -4.85
CA PHE A 18 4.94 9.22 -4.12
C PHE A 18 3.57 9.81 -3.93
N ILE A 19 3.17 9.97 -2.68
CA ILE A 19 1.91 10.61 -2.32
C ILE A 19 2.18 11.56 -1.17
N ARG A 20 1.69 12.77 -1.28
CA ARG A 20 1.87 13.79 -0.23
C ARG A 20 3.34 14.04 0.07
N GLY A 21 4.19 13.88 -0.96
CA GLY A 21 5.61 14.12 -0.78
C GLY A 21 6.35 13.00 -0.08
N GLU A 22 5.71 11.87 0.12
CA GLU A 22 6.34 10.75 0.80
C GLU A 22 6.31 9.51 -0.06
N LYS A 23 7.31 8.67 0.15
CA LYS A 23 7.32 7.36 -0.48
C LYS A 23 6.38 6.46 0.29
N ILE A 24 5.46 5.83 -0.43
CA ILE A 24 4.48 4.96 0.20
C ILE A 24 4.38 3.65 -0.55
N MET A 25 3.86 2.65 0.14
CA MET A 25 3.51 1.39 -0.47
C MET A 25 2.03 1.15 -0.15
N LEU A 26 1.28 0.70 -1.16
CA LEU A 26 -0.14 0.44 -0.97
C LEU A 26 -0.37 -0.85 -0.20
N ASP A 27 -1.49 -0.90 0.51
CA ASP A 27 -1.83 -2.07 1.29
C ASP A 27 -1.95 -3.33 0.43
N THR A 28 -2.49 -3.20 -0.78
CA THR A 28 -2.62 -4.35 -1.67
C THR A 28 -1.25 -4.93 -2.03
N ASP A 29 -0.28 -4.06 -2.26
CA ASP A 29 1.07 -4.50 -2.59
C ASP A 29 1.77 -5.09 -1.38
N LEU A 30 1.60 -4.46 -0.23
CA LEU A 30 2.21 -4.95 0.99
C LEU A 30 1.66 -6.31 1.37
N ALA A 31 0.36 -6.51 1.18
CA ALA A 31 -0.26 -7.79 1.45
C ALA A 31 0.33 -8.89 0.57
N LYS A 32 0.58 -8.57 -0.68
CA LYS A 32 1.19 -9.53 -1.59
C LYS A 32 2.59 -9.91 -1.15
N LEU A 33 3.35 -8.94 -0.65
CA LEU A 33 4.69 -9.21 -0.14
C LEU A 33 4.67 -10.21 1.00
N TYR A 34 3.66 -10.10 1.86
CA TYR A 34 3.56 -10.99 3.01
C TYR A 34 2.70 -12.21 2.72
N ASN A 35 2.20 -12.31 1.49
CA ASN A 35 1.39 -13.45 1.08
C ASN A 35 0.15 -13.63 1.94
N VAL A 36 -0.52 -12.52 2.20
CA VAL A 36 -1.79 -12.51 2.93
C VAL A 36 -2.79 -11.71 2.13
N GLU A 37 -4.05 -11.86 2.48
CA GLU A 37 -5.10 -11.06 1.85
C GLU A 37 -5.05 -9.63 2.38
N THR A 38 -5.37 -8.69 1.51
CA THR A 38 -5.39 -7.28 1.92
C THR A 38 -6.32 -7.06 3.10
N ARG A 39 -7.46 -7.73 3.10
CA ARG A 39 -8.43 -7.63 4.17
C ARG A 39 -7.82 -8.02 5.51
N VAL A 40 -7.02 -9.08 5.51
CA VAL A 40 -6.37 -9.56 6.72
C VAL A 40 -5.32 -8.56 7.18
N LEU A 41 -4.55 -8.02 6.26
CA LEU A 41 -3.54 -7.03 6.59
C LEU A 41 -4.19 -5.81 7.23
N LYS A 42 -5.25 -5.29 6.62
CA LYS A 42 -5.94 -4.13 7.16
C LYS A 42 -6.49 -4.38 8.54
N GLN A 43 -7.01 -5.57 8.76
CA GLN A 43 -7.57 -5.92 10.06
C GLN A 43 -6.47 -5.93 11.13
N ALA A 44 -5.32 -6.49 10.78
CA ALA A 44 -4.21 -6.53 11.72
C ALA A 44 -3.72 -5.12 12.06
N VAL A 45 -3.67 -4.25 11.06
CA VAL A 45 -3.25 -2.87 11.29
C VAL A 45 -4.23 -2.16 12.22
N ARG A 46 -5.53 -2.35 12.00
CA ARG A 46 -6.54 -1.71 12.83
C ARG A 46 -6.47 -2.17 14.28
N ARG A 47 -6.17 -3.44 14.49
CA ARG A 47 -6.07 -3.97 15.85
C ARG A 47 -4.88 -3.42 16.59
N ASN A 48 -3.84 -3.05 15.86
CA ASN A 48 -2.61 -2.57 16.47
C ASN A 48 -2.34 -1.11 16.17
N PHE A 49 -3.39 -0.38 15.87
CA PHE A 49 -3.28 1.00 15.42
C PHE A 49 -2.51 1.87 16.40
N ASP A 50 -2.74 1.65 17.68
CA ASP A 50 -2.09 2.45 18.72
C ASP A 50 -0.58 2.25 18.77
N ARG A 51 -0.11 1.17 18.18
CA ARG A 51 1.32 0.85 18.23
C ARG A 51 2.11 1.53 17.13
N PHE A 52 1.42 2.13 16.18
CA PHE A 52 2.07 2.77 15.04
C PHE A 52 2.10 4.28 15.21
N PRO A 53 3.17 4.92 14.72
CA PRO A 53 3.18 6.39 14.68
C PRO A 53 2.01 6.90 13.85
N LYS A 54 1.58 8.10 14.13
CA LYS A 54 0.43 8.67 13.42
C LYS A 54 0.68 8.79 11.93
N ASP A 55 1.93 9.01 11.56
CA ASP A 55 2.27 9.18 10.16
C ASP A 55 2.79 7.90 9.52
N PHE A 56 2.62 6.77 10.20
CA PHE A 56 3.06 5.49 9.66
C PHE A 56 2.23 5.09 8.45
N MET A 57 0.96 5.38 8.48
CA MET A 57 0.10 5.07 7.35
C MET A 57 -1.09 6.02 7.35
N PHE A 58 -1.71 6.14 6.19
CA PHE A 58 -2.91 6.95 6.03
C PHE A 58 -3.78 6.35 4.93
N GLU A 59 -5.05 6.68 4.96
CA GLU A 59 -5.99 6.22 3.95
C GLU A 59 -5.97 7.21 2.79
N LEU A 60 -5.88 6.69 1.57
CA LEU A 60 -5.88 7.55 0.39
C LEU A 60 -7.24 8.16 0.17
N THR A 61 -7.24 9.41 -0.29
CA THR A 61 -8.47 10.06 -0.72
C THR A 61 -8.82 9.63 -2.11
N ASP A 62 -10.07 9.85 -2.50
CA ASP A 62 -10.50 9.54 -3.86
C ASP A 62 -9.68 10.29 -4.90
N GLU A 63 -9.31 11.53 -4.60
CA GLU A 63 -8.50 12.31 -5.52
C GLU A 63 -7.12 11.71 -5.70
N GLU A 64 -6.55 11.23 -4.62
CA GLU A 64 -5.24 10.60 -4.70
C GLU A 64 -5.29 9.31 -5.51
N ILE A 65 -6.35 8.54 -5.32
CA ILE A 65 -6.56 7.31 -6.09
C ILE A 65 -6.71 7.65 -7.57
N ASP A 66 -7.51 8.66 -7.88
CA ASP A 66 -7.72 9.09 -9.26
C ASP A 66 -6.41 9.51 -9.91
N ARG A 67 -5.58 10.19 -9.15
CA ARG A 67 -4.28 10.64 -9.67
C ARG A 67 -3.40 9.45 -10.02
N LEU A 68 -3.38 8.43 -9.18
CA LEU A 68 -2.59 7.24 -9.47
C LEU A 68 -3.12 6.50 -10.69
N VAL A 69 -4.42 6.46 -10.85
CA VAL A 69 -5.02 5.85 -12.04
C VAL A 69 -4.65 6.66 -13.27
N SER A 70 -4.75 7.98 -13.19
CA SER A 70 -4.44 8.85 -14.32
C SER A 70 -3.00 8.72 -14.77
N GLN A 71 -2.10 8.49 -13.84
CA GLN A 71 -0.69 8.34 -14.16
C GLN A 71 -0.35 6.94 -14.66
N GLY A 72 -1.33 6.06 -14.73
CA GLY A 72 -1.09 4.70 -15.16
C GLY A 72 -0.39 3.83 -14.12
N VAL A 73 -0.33 4.31 -12.89
CA VAL A 73 0.34 3.59 -11.82
C VAL A 73 -0.49 2.40 -11.35
N ILE A 74 -1.80 2.60 -11.29
CA ILE A 74 -2.72 1.51 -10.99
C ILE A 74 -3.77 1.45 -12.10
N PRO A 75 -4.29 0.25 -12.39
CA PRO A 75 -5.19 0.10 -13.54
C PRO A 75 -6.56 0.74 -13.35
N SER A 76 -7.11 0.64 -12.15
CA SER A 76 -8.40 1.25 -11.89
C SER A 76 -8.70 1.20 -10.40
N LYS A 77 -9.69 1.99 -9.98
CA LYS A 77 -10.13 1.97 -8.59
C LYS A 77 -10.70 0.64 -8.18
N GLN A 78 -11.15 -0.14 -9.13
CA GLN A 78 -11.86 -1.38 -8.84
C GLN A 78 -10.98 -2.43 -8.22
N ILE A 79 -9.68 -2.30 -8.38
CA ILE A 79 -8.76 -3.26 -7.75
C ILE A 79 -8.85 -3.21 -6.23
N PHE A 80 -9.44 -2.14 -5.68
CA PHE A 80 -9.56 -2.00 -4.23
C PHE A 80 -10.90 -2.50 -3.69
N GLY A 81 -11.75 -3.00 -4.58
CA GLY A 81 -13.00 -3.62 -4.17
C GLY A 81 -13.95 -2.69 -3.42
N GLY A 82 -13.92 -1.41 -3.76
CA GLY A 82 -14.80 -0.44 -3.13
C GLY A 82 -14.27 0.13 -1.82
N ALA A 83 -13.20 -0.40 -1.29
CA ALA A 83 -12.58 0.12 -0.08
C ALA A 83 -11.43 1.03 -0.47
N LYS A 84 -11.18 2.04 0.36
CA LYS A 84 -10.05 2.93 0.11
C LYS A 84 -8.77 2.24 0.59
N PRO A 85 -7.70 2.31 -0.20
CA PRO A 85 -6.46 1.67 0.20
C PRO A 85 -5.74 2.47 1.28
N PHE A 86 -4.95 1.75 2.08
CA PHE A 86 -4.04 2.38 3.01
C PHE A 86 -2.69 2.55 2.33
N ALA A 87 -2.04 3.66 2.65
CA ALA A 87 -0.68 3.94 2.18
C ALA A 87 0.23 3.89 3.38
N PHE A 88 1.27 3.07 3.28
CA PHE A 88 2.22 2.89 4.37
C PHE A 88 3.50 3.65 4.04
N THR A 89 3.95 4.48 4.97
CA THR A 89 5.19 5.25 4.81
C THR A 89 6.38 4.40 5.27
N GLU A 90 7.54 4.87 4.90
CA GLU A 90 8.76 4.19 5.35
C GLU A 90 9.03 4.41 6.81
#